data_294b7a62ab99bb315d7ff867319e0f83
#
_entry.id   294b7a62ab99bb315d7ff867319e0f83
#
_cell.length_a   1.000
_cell.length_b   1.000
_cell.length_c   1.000
_cell.angle_alpha   90.00
_cell.angle_beta   90.00
_cell.angle_gamma   90.00
#
_symmetry.space_group_name_H-M   'P 1'
#
loop_
_entity.id
_entity.type
_entity.pdbx_description
1 polymer ?
#
loop_
_entity_poly.entity_id
_entity_poly.type
_entity_poly.pdbx_seq_one_letter_code
_entity_poly.pdbx_strand_id
1 'polypeptide(L)'
;MMAPHAGLERRVLAALDASPARIPVVIGGCGTGRTTLLHALADRMGRDQCQYVDVERAASTPERFQQALAAASPFTVNGQPAAAPHDVAPSARAAFDRTLGLIGRARTSAERHATFLLDEVLELRTFESFPGLRHVLRETLHAMAESGNRFVLTSRYVARAHRLLRDGHARFEVIHLPALSAAEVTAMLPPMGDTSAEDRDYLGRAIQALADGRAAYVRALGDATSAMSGRGGDPISALTALLTGEGALASWCCHRYELRLHKARGYGALKAILEILGDEEPLTLTEIAHRLHRTPGSTKDYLSWLEDVDLIVSRQKRYSFADPLTRLWVRLHCRPVPPSVDEVAREVQAYAMTRLPQTPADPALAMAGAGVGDRKDWGIIEID
;
A
#
# COMPACT_ATOMS: atom_id res chain seq x y z
N MET A 1 -6.50 -18.94 13.76
CA MET A 1 -5.55 -18.16 12.95
C MET A 1 -5.62 -16.71 13.44
N MET A 2 -4.53 -16.14 13.98
CA MET A 2 -4.53 -14.73 14.38
C MET A 2 -4.66 -13.86 13.12
N ALA A 3 -5.64 -12.95 13.12
CA ALA A 3 -5.77 -11.99 12.04
C ALA A 3 -4.53 -11.07 12.03
N PRO A 4 -3.89 -10.87 10.86
CA PRO A 4 -2.82 -9.88 10.75
C PRO A 4 -3.37 -8.52 11.20
N HIS A 5 -2.60 -7.77 11.97
CA HIS A 5 -2.97 -6.46 12.50
C HIS A 5 -4.09 -6.41 13.58
N ALA A 6 -4.25 -7.45 14.42
CA ALA A 6 -5.24 -7.44 15.49
C ALA A 6 -5.16 -6.21 16.44
N GLY A 7 -3.97 -5.65 16.65
CA GLY A 7 -3.77 -4.39 17.38
C GLY A 7 -4.36 -3.17 16.67
N LEU A 8 -4.27 -3.15 15.35
CA LEU A 8 -4.79 -2.06 14.54
C LEU A 8 -6.31 -2.08 14.47
N GLU A 9 -6.91 -3.27 14.35
CA GLU A 9 -8.36 -3.44 14.40
C GLU A 9 -8.94 -2.86 15.70
N ARG A 10 -8.32 -3.18 16.84
CA ARG A 10 -8.71 -2.61 18.15
C ARG A 10 -8.57 -1.09 18.18
N ARG A 11 -7.51 -0.53 17.58
CA ARG A 11 -7.30 0.92 17.51
C ARG A 11 -8.37 1.59 16.66
N VAL A 12 -8.74 1.02 15.51
CA VAL A 12 -9.82 1.53 14.65
C VAL A 12 -11.15 1.53 15.39
N LEU A 13 -11.49 0.44 16.07
CA LEU A 13 -12.73 0.35 16.86
C LEU A 13 -12.74 1.34 18.02
N ALA A 14 -11.62 1.49 18.75
CA ALA A 14 -11.50 2.50 19.80
C ALA A 14 -11.68 3.92 19.29
N ALA A 15 -11.21 4.24 18.07
CA ALA A 15 -11.43 5.54 17.44
C ALA A 15 -12.92 5.77 17.11
N LEU A 16 -13.62 4.75 16.61
CA LEU A 16 -15.07 4.82 16.34
C LEU A 16 -15.90 4.99 17.61
N ASP A 17 -15.46 4.40 18.73
CA ASP A 17 -16.18 4.45 20.01
C ASP A 17 -15.75 5.62 20.90
N ALA A 18 -14.80 6.45 20.46
CA ALA A 18 -14.39 7.66 21.18
C ALA A 18 -15.54 8.69 21.29
N SER A 19 -15.45 9.59 22.24
CA SER A 19 -16.40 10.69 22.41
C SER A 19 -15.67 12.04 22.37
N PRO A 20 -15.82 12.84 21.30
CA PRO A 20 -16.60 12.57 20.08
C PRO A 20 -15.98 11.44 19.23
N ALA A 21 -16.83 10.71 18.48
CA ALA A 21 -16.40 9.65 17.58
C ALA A 21 -15.42 10.18 16.53
N ARG A 22 -14.29 9.49 16.35
CA ARG A 22 -13.29 9.82 15.33
C ARG A 22 -13.57 9.10 14.03
N ILE A 23 -12.98 9.59 12.96
CA ILE A 23 -13.03 8.99 11.63
C ILE A 23 -11.61 8.47 11.32
N PRO A 24 -11.34 7.18 11.57
CA PRO A 24 -10.03 6.60 11.24
C PRO A 24 -9.81 6.57 9.73
N VAL A 25 -8.66 7.09 9.30
CA VAL A 25 -8.18 7.04 7.92
C VAL A 25 -6.94 6.16 7.88
N VAL A 26 -7.14 4.89 7.49
CA VAL A 26 -6.07 3.90 7.43
C VAL A 26 -5.31 4.04 6.11
N ILE A 27 -4.06 4.43 6.19
CA ILE A 27 -3.21 4.65 5.03
C ILE A 27 -2.04 3.65 4.99
N GLY A 28 -1.65 3.27 3.79
CA GLY A 28 -0.54 2.35 3.56
C GLY A 28 -0.42 2.01 2.08
N GLY A 29 0.77 1.65 1.60
CA GLY A 29 1.01 1.32 0.20
C GLY A 29 0.20 0.12 -0.32
N CYS A 30 0.30 -0.19 -1.59
CA CYS A 30 -0.37 -1.35 -2.18
C CYS A 30 0.08 -2.66 -1.53
N GLY A 31 -0.86 -3.57 -1.32
CA GLY A 31 -0.59 -4.91 -0.80
C GLY A 31 -0.37 -5.00 0.72
N THR A 32 -0.52 -3.89 1.46
CA THR A 32 -0.32 -3.86 2.92
C THR A 32 -1.43 -4.52 3.72
N GLY A 33 -2.64 -4.73 3.15
CA GLY A 33 -3.75 -5.42 3.81
C GLY A 33 -4.90 -4.51 4.27
N ARG A 34 -5.00 -3.27 3.76
CA ARG A 34 -6.10 -2.33 4.08
C ARG A 34 -7.49 -2.92 3.85
N THR A 35 -7.73 -3.47 2.66
CA THR A 35 -8.98 -4.14 2.30
C THR A 35 -9.29 -5.31 3.23
N THR A 36 -8.26 -6.11 3.57
CA THR A 36 -8.40 -7.23 4.52
C THR A 36 -8.83 -6.74 5.90
N LEU A 37 -8.27 -5.63 6.37
CA LEU A 37 -8.68 -4.99 7.62
C LEU A 37 -10.15 -4.56 7.58
N LEU A 38 -10.59 -3.92 6.49
CA LEU A 38 -12.00 -3.50 6.36
C LEU A 38 -12.95 -4.68 6.35
N HIS A 39 -12.60 -5.79 5.67
CA HIS A 39 -13.41 -7.01 5.71
C HIS A 39 -13.46 -7.63 7.12
N ALA A 40 -12.33 -7.68 7.83
CA ALA A 40 -12.32 -8.16 9.21
C ALA A 40 -13.20 -7.29 10.13
N LEU A 41 -13.18 -5.97 9.96
CA LEU A 41 -14.07 -5.05 10.66
C LEU A 41 -15.55 -5.30 10.30
N ALA A 42 -15.87 -5.49 9.01
CA ALA A 42 -17.21 -5.79 8.55
C ALA A 42 -17.77 -7.09 9.15
N ASP A 43 -16.95 -8.14 9.14
CA ASP A 43 -17.33 -9.43 9.73
C ASP A 43 -17.58 -9.34 11.24
N ARG A 44 -16.77 -8.54 11.94
CA ARG A 44 -16.89 -8.33 13.38
C ARG A 44 -18.09 -7.47 13.77
N MET A 45 -18.38 -6.43 12.99
CA MET A 45 -19.50 -5.50 13.26
C MET A 45 -20.85 -6.08 12.87
N GLY A 46 -20.89 -6.96 11.86
CA GLY A 46 -22.10 -7.49 11.27
C GLY A 46 -22.62 -6.63 10.11
N ARG A 47 -23.18 -7.29 9.11
CA ARG A 47 -23.62 -6.67 7.84
C ARG A 47 -24.83 -5.74 7.98
N ASP A 48 -25.56 -5.84 9.05
CA ASP A 48 -26.70 -4.97 9.40
C ASP A 48 -26.25 -3.65 10.04
N GLN A 49 -25.02 -3.59 10.57
CA GLN A 49 -24.46 -2.43 11.25
C GLN A 49 -23.49 -1.64 10.40
N CYS A 50 -22.91 -2.25 9.36
CA CYS A 50 -21.94 -1.58 8.51
C CYS A 50 -22.10 -1.94 7.03
N GLN A 51 -21.70 -0.99 6.17
CA GLN A 51 -21.63 -1.16 4.73
C GLN A 51 -20.19 -1.00 4.26
N TYR A 52 -19.63 -2.06 3.67
CA TYR A 52 -18.37 -1.98 2.94
C TYR A 52 -18.60 -1.46 1.51
N VAL A 53 -17.74 -0.55 1.07
CA VAL A 53 -17.80 0.04 -0.27
C VAL A 53 -16.39 0.07 -0.86
N ASP A 54 -16.16 -0.64 -1.93
CA ASP A 54 -14.98 -0.51 -2.78
C ASP A 54 -15.18 0.71 -3.70
N VAL A 55 -14.61 1.84 -3.29
CA VAL A 55 -14.78 3.11 -4.01
C VAL A 55 -14.07 3.08 -5.36
N GLU A 56 -12.89 2.45 -5.45
CA GLU A 56 -12.16 2.34 -6.73
C GLU A 56 -12.98 1.64 -7.80
N ARG A 57 -13.68 0.57 -7.41
CA ARG A 57 -14.53 -0.20 -8.34
C ARG A 57 -15.84 0.50 -8.65
N ALA A 58 -16.43 1.16 -7.65
CA ALA A 58 -17.76 1.77 -7.78
C ALA A 58 -17.73 3.18 -8.40
N ALA A 59 -16.66 3.96 -8.21
CA ALA A 59 -16.58 5.39 -8.58
C ALA A 59 -16.23 5.63 -10.05
N SER A 60 -16.91 4.96 -10.98
CA SER A 60 -16.76 5.24 -12.42
C SER A 60 -17.46 6.53 -12.85
N THR A 61 -18.70 6.74 -12.42
CA THR A 61 -19.46 8.01 -12.54
C THR A 61 -20.23 8.27 -11.24
N PRO A 62 -20.59 9.54 -10.93
CA PRO A 62 -21.38 9.85 -9.74
C PRO A 62 -22.71 9.10 -9.67
N GLU A 63 -23.38 8.91 -10.81
CA GLU A 63 -24.65 8.20 -10.91
C GLU A 63 -24.50 6.71 -10.58
N ARG A 64 -23.49 6.06 -11.17
CA ARG A 64 -23.21 4.63 -10.90
C ARG A 64 -22.77 4.42 -9.45
N PHE A 65 -21.98 5.32 -8.92
CA PHE A 65 -21.56 5.26 -7.52
C PHE A 65 -22.75 5.38 -6.57
N GLN A 66 -23.62 6.36 -6.80
CA GLN A 66 -24.86 6.55 -6.04
C GLN A 66 -25.75 5.30 -6.07
N GLN A 67 -25.95 4.73 -7.27
CA GLN A 67 -26.74 3.51 -7.46
C GLN A 67 -26.12 2.31 -6.74
N ALA A 68 -24.80 2.09 -6.90
CA ALA A 68 -24.10 0.98 -6.25
C ALA A 68 -24.13 1.09 -4.72
N LEU A 69 -23.93 2.29 -4.20
CA LEU A 69 -23.99 2.57 -2.78
C LEU A 69 -25.39 2.29 -2.21
N ALA A 70 -26.43 2.77 -2.88
CA ALA A 70 -27.81 2.58 -2.46
C ALA A 70 -28.23 1.10 -2.57
N ALA A 71 -27.97 0.44 -3.70
CA ALA A 71 -28.39 -0.94 -3.95
C ALA A 71 -27.79 -1.96 -2.97
N ALA A 72 -26.55 -1.73 -2.51
CA ALA A 72 -25.86 -2.59 -1.54
C ALA A 72 -26.07 -2.16 -0.09
N SER A 73 -26.90 -1.13 0.18
CA SER A 73 -27.06 -0.58 1.52
C SER A 73 -28.02 -1.40 2.38
N PRO A 74 -27.61 -1.82 3.59
CA PRO A 74 -28.49 -2.46 4.55
C PRO A 74 -29.31 -1.45 5.37
N PHE A 75 -29.19 -0.16 5.07
CA PHE A 75 -29.70 0.93 5.88
C PHE A 75 -31.01 1.48 5.37
N THR A 76 -31.68 2.26 6.23
CA THR A 76 -32.82 3.09 5.89
C THR A 76 -32.42 4.56 5.79
N VAL A 77 -33.14 5.32 4.99
CA VAL A 77 -33.05 6.78 4.91
C VAL A 77 -34.46 7.34 5.02
N ASN A 78 -34.71 8.16 6.03
CA ASN A 78 -36.05 8.68 6.33
C ASN A 78 -37.12 7.57 6.48
N GLY A 79 -36.76 6.45 7.10
CA GLY A 79 -37.64 5.30 7.35
C GLY A 79 -37.91 4.40 6.12
N GLN A 80 -37.31 4.68 4.97
CA GLN A 80 -37.42 3.84 3.78
C GLN A 80 -36.09 3.14 3.49
N PRO A 81 -36.10 1.89 2.95
CA PRO A 81 -34.87 1.22 2.54
C PRO A 81 -34.07 2.07 1.56
N ALA A 82 -32.77 2.26 1.82
CA ALA A 82 -31.87 3.00 0.91
C ALA A 82 -31.78 2.32 -0.47
N ALA A 83 -31.97 0.99 -0.52
CA ALA A 83 -32.00 0.20 -1.75
C ALA A 83 -33.31 0.32 -2.54
N ALA A 84 -34.31 1.09 -2.04
CA ALA A 84 -35.54 1.30 -2.80
C ALA A 84 -35.26 1.94 -4.16
N PRO A 85 -36.05 1.60 -5.21
CA PRO A 85 -35.88 2.21 -6.52
C PRO A 85 -35.97 3.75 -6.42
N HIS A 86 -35.00 4.42 -6.98
CA HIS A 86 -34.99 5.87 -7.08
C HIS A 86 -34.94 6.28 -8.54
N ASP A 87 -35.57 7.39 -8.88
CA ASP A 87 -35.44 7.98 -10.20
C ASP A 87 -33.96 8.28 -10.51
N VAL A 88 -33.61 8.14 -11.80
CA VAL A 88 -32.27 8.49 -12.28
C VAL A 88 -31.97 9.94 -11.91
N ALA A 89 -30.79 10.18 -11.36
CA ALA A 89 -30.40 11.55 -11.01
C ALA A 89 -30.27 12.41 -12.28
N PRO A 90 -30.80 13.63 -12.32
CA PRO A 90 -30.83 14.46 -13.53
C PRO A 90 -29.44 14.98 -13.93
N SER A 91 -28.44 14.88 -13.06
CA SER A 91 -27.07 15.30 -13.31
C SER A 91 -26.09 14.62 -12.36
N ALA A 92 -24.80 14.64 -12.73
CA ALA A 92 -23.71 14.16 -11.88
C ALA A 92 -23.69 14.85 -10.51
N ARG A 93 -23.94 16.15 -10.45
CA ARG A 93 -24.05 16.89 -9.19
C ARG A 93 -25.21 16.40 -8.34
N ALA A 94 -26.38 16.21 -8.92
CA ALA A 94 -27.54 15.70 -8.20
C ALA A 94 -27.31 14.27 -7.66
N ALA A 95 -26.63 13.41 -8.43
CA ALA A 95 -26.26 12.09 -7.99
C ALA A 95 -25.28 12.13 -6.80
N PHE A 96 -24.31 13.01 -6.87
CA PHE A 96 -23.36 13.21 -5.77
C PHE A 96 -24.06 13.77 -4.51
N ASP A 97 -24.96 14.74 -4.65
CA ASP A 97 -25.72 15.27 -3.51
C ASP A 97 -26.61 14.21 -2.87
N ARG A 98 -27.21 13.31 -3.66
CA ARG A 98 -27.94 12.14 -3.15
C ARG A 98 -27.01 11.19 -2.39
N THR A 99 -25.78 10.97 -2.89
CA THR A 99 -24.75 10.18 -2.18
C THR A 99 -24.44 10.78 -0.82
N LEU A 100 -24.14 12.07 -0.76
CA LEU A 100 -23.90 12.79 0.51
C LEU A 100 -25.11 12.70 1.45
N GLY A 101 -26.33 12.84 0.89
CA GLY A 101 -27.57 12.67 1.64
C GLY A 101 -27.74 11.27 2.23
N LEU A 102 -27.38 10.22 1.48
CA LEU A 102 -27.42 8.84 1.96
C LEU A 102 -26.44 8.64 3.09
N ILE A 103 -25.15 8.92 2.90
CA ILE A 103 -24.11 8.70 3.93
C ILE A 103 -24.33 9.54 5.19
N GLY A 104 -24.99 10.71 5.07
CA GLY A 104 -25.26 11.57 6.20
C GLY A 104 -26.49 11.14 7.02
N ARG A 105 -27.54 10.63 6.35
CA ARG A 105 -28.84 10.34 6.97
C ARG A 105 -29.15 8.87 7.16
N ALA A 106 -28.32 7.97 6.69
CA ALA A 106 -28.51 6.52 6.85
C ALA A 106 -28.66 6.14 8.32
N ARG A 107 -29.55 5.18 8.60
CA ARG A 107 -29.76 4.58 9.91
C ARG A 107 -29.82 3.06 9.77
N THR A 108 -29.40 2.34 10.80
CA THR A 108 -29.63 0.91 10.88
C THR A 108 -31.12 0.62 11.07
N SER A 109 -31.54 -0.62 10.91
CA SER A 109 -32.93 -1.04 11.20
C SER A 109 -33.37 -0.77 12.65
N ALA A 110 -32.42 -0.62 13.57
CA ALA A 110 -32.67 -0.22 14.96
C ALA A 110 -32.53 1.29 15.19
N GLU A 111 -32.64 2.12 14.14
CA GLU A 111 -32.54 3.59 14.16
C GLU A 111 -31.22 4.14 14.75
N ARG A 112 -30.16 3.30 14.80
CA ARG A 112 -28.84 3.71 15.26
C ARG A 112 -28.03 4.30 14.11
N HIS A 113 -26.91 4.96 14.46
CA HIS A 113 -25.96 5.48 13.48
C HIS A 113 -25.37 4.34 12.61
N ALA A 114 -25.39 4.54 11.31
CA ALA A 114 -24.79 3.63 10.32
C ALA A 114 -23.26 3.74 10.32
N THR A 115 -22.57 2.64 9.99
CA THR A 115 -21.13 2.64 9.80
C THR A 115 -20.79 2.37 8.34
N PHE A 116 -19.97 3.21 7.73
CA PHE A 116 -19.46 3.04 6.36
C PHE A 116 -17.98 2.73 6.38
N LEU A 117 -17.60 1.65 5.70
CA LEU A 117 -16.22 1.22 5.50
C LEU A 117 -15.86 1.50 4.04
N LEU A 118 -15.19 2.63 3.79
CA LEU A 118 -14.91 3.11 2.43
C LEU A 118 -13.47 2.79 2.05
N ASP A 119 -13.30 1.79 1.20
CA ASP A 119 -11.99 1.40 0.68
C ASP A 119 -11.58 2.30 -0.49
N GLU A 120 -10.35 2.82 -0.47
CA GLU A 120 -9.77 3.72 -1.46
C GLU A 120 -10.58 5.02 -1.67
N VAL A 121 -10.98 5.68 -0.59
CA VAL A 121 -11.85 6.87 -0.63
C VAL A 121 -11.34 8.00 -1.54
N LEU A 122 -10.02 8.13 -1.74
CA LEU A 122 -9.44 9.16 -2.61
C LEU A 122 -9.71 8.93 -4.10
N GLU A 123 -10.22 7.77 -4.49
CA GLU A 123 -10.67 7.51 -5.86
C GLU A 123 -11.94 8.30 -6.24
N LEU A 124 -12.70 8.83 -5.28
CA LEU A 124 -13.77 9.81 -5.54
C LEU A 124 -13.30 11.03 -6.33
N ARG A 125 -11.97 11.30 -6.32
CA ARG A 125 -11.39 12.35 -7.17
C ARG A 125 -11.71 12.19 -8.66
N THR A 126 -11.97 10.99 -9.12
CA THR A 126 -12.42 10.75 -10.51
C THR A 126 -13.61 11.63 -10.86
N PHE A 127 -14.44 11.98 -9.89
CA PHE A 127 -15.60 12.86 -10.10
C PHE A 127 -15.24 14.33 -10.31
N GLU A 128 -14.01 14.77 -9.98
CA GLU A 128 -13.57 16.17 -10.21
C GLU A 128 -13.58 16.57 -11.70
N SER A 129 -13.59 15.58 -12.61
CA SER A 129 -13.75 15.79 -14.05
C SER A 129 -15.17 16.14 -14.49
N PHE A 130 -16.17 15.91 -13.63
CA PHE A 130 -17.58 16.19 -13.94
C PHE A 130 -17.96 17.63 -13.56
N PRO A 131 -18.88 18.26 -14.33
CA PRO A 131 -19.34 19.61 -14.05
C PRO A 131 -19.90 19.76 -12.62
N GLY A 132 -19.44 20.79 -11.92
CA GLY A 132 -19.91 21.10 -10.57
C GLY A 132 -19.30 20.26 -9.45
N LEU A 133 -18.31 19.38 -9.72
CA LEU A 133 -17.71 18.45 -8.75
C LEU A 133 -16.20 18.68 -8.51
N ARG A 134 -15.71 19.92 -8.74
CA ARG A 134 -14.27 20.24 -8.59
C ARG A 134 -13.70 20.03 -7.17
N HIS A 135 -14.55 19.98 -6.16
CA HIS A 135 -14.14 19.88 -4.75
C HIS A 135 -14.73 18.66 -4.05
N VAL A 136 -15.04 17.62 -4.82
CA VAL A 136 -15.75 16.42 -4.33
C VAL A 136 -15.14 15.81 -3.08
N LEU A 137 -13.81 15.70 -3.00
CA LEU A 137 -13.16 15.14 -1.82
C LEU A 137 -13.35 16.00 -0.57
N ARG A 138 -13.23 17.32 -0.69
CA ARG A 138 -13.45 18.24 0.45
C ARG A 138 -14.89 18.22 0.90
N GLU A 139 -15.85 18.24 -0.04
CA GLU A 139 -17.27 18.17 0.25
C GLU A 139 -17.63 16.85 0.94
N THR A 140 -17.08 15.73 0.48
CA THR A 140 -17.28 14.41 1.08
C THR A 140 -16.72 14.35 2.51
N LEU A 141 -15.48 14.77 2.72
CA LEU A 141 -14.87 14.78 4.05
C LEU A 141 -15.61 15.71 5.02
N HIS A 142 -16.05 16.88 4.55
CA HIS A 142 -16.85 17.79 5.35
C HIS A 142 -18.20 17.17 5.75
N ALA A 143 -18.92 16.59 4.79
CA ALA A 143 -20.19 15.91 5.07
C ALA A 143 -20.05 14.75 6.06
N MET A 144 -18.95 13.99 5.98
CA MET A 144 -18.64 12.92 6.95
C MET A 144 -18.34 13.49 8.32
N ALA A 145 -17.58 14.59 8.41
CA ALA A 145 -17.24 15.24 9.67
C ALA A 145 -18.44 15.82 10.40
N GLU A 146 -19.42 16.33 9.67
CA GLU A 146 -20.67 16.87 10.22
C GLU A 146 -21.72 15.79 10.49
N SER A 147 -21.56 14.59 9.92
CA SER A 147 -22.51 13.49 10.10
C SER A 147 -22.39 12.86 11.48
N GLY A 148 -23.51 12.41 12.04
CA GLY A 148 -23.55 11.53 13.21
C GLY A 148 -23.15 10.09 12.90
N ASN A 149 -23.09 9.69 11.63
CA ASN A 149 -22.70 8.35 11.22
C ASN A 149 -21.20 8.11 11.42
N ARG A 150 -20.80 6.84 11.40
CA ARG A 150 -19.43 6.37 11.64
C ARG A 150 -18.77 6.05 10.31
N PHE A 151 -17.48 6.35 10.17
CA PHE A 151 -16.73 6.12 8.94
C PHE A 151 -15.37 5.53 9.26
N VAL A 152 -14.96 4.53 8.46
CA VAL A 152 -13.59 4.05 8.36
C VAL A 152 -13.16 4.22 6.91
N LEU A 153 -12.11 4.98 6.68
CA LEU A 153 -11.60 5.29 5.35
C LEU A 153 -10.28 4.61 5.13
N THR A 154 -10.02 4.15 3.90
CA THR A 154 -8.67 3.73 3.53
C THR A 154 -8.15 4.48 2.32
N SER A 155 -6.84 4.54 2.17
CA SER A 155 -6.18 5.01 0.95
C SER A 155 -4.78 4.44 0.79
N ARG A 156 -4.43 4.08 -0.46
CA ARG A 156 -3.05 3.76 -0.86
C ARG A 156 -2.19 5.01 -1.07
N TYR A 157 -2.81 6.15 -1.33
CA TYR A 157 -2.12 7.40 -1.66
C TYR A 157 -1.69 8.15 -0.40
N VAL A 158 -0.62 7.66 0.23
CA VAL A 158 -0.15 8.14 1.55
C VAL A 158 0.15 9.63 1.55
N ALA A 159 0.99 10.10 0.62
CA ALA A 159 1.37 11.52 0.53
C ALA A 159 0.16 12.43 0.29
N ARG A 160 -0.76 12.00 -0.59
CA ARG A 160 -1.99 12.74 -0.88
C ARG A 160 -2.94 12.78 0.31
N ALA A 161 -3.15 11.66 1.01
CA ALA A 161 -3.99 11.60 2.20
C ALA A 161 -3.49 12.57 3.27
N HIS A 162 -2.18 12.60 3.54
CA HIS A 162 -1.57 13.56 4.46
C HIS A 162 -1.80 15.02 4.04
N ARG A 163 -1.65 15.35 2.75
CA ARG A 163 -1.90 16.73 2.29
C ARG A 163 -3.37 17.13 2.42
N LEU A 164 -4.29 16.22 2.11
CA LEU A 164 -5.72 16.49 2.17
C LEU A 164 -6.21 16.67 3.62
N LEU A 165 -5.64 15.90 4.56
CA LEU A 165 -6.07 15.87 5.95
C LEU A 165 -5.28 16.82 6.86
N ARG A 166 -4.21 17.47 6.35
CA ARG A 166 -3.36 18.37 7.15
C ARG A 166 -4.17 19.48 7.83
N ASP A 167 -5.09 20.08 7.07
CA ASP A 167 -5.96 21.15 7.52
C ASP A 167 -7.39 20.62 7.72
N GLY A 168 -7.53 19.31 7.90
CA GLY A 168 -8.81 18.62 8.01
C GLY A 168 -9.49 18.83 9.37
N HIS A 169 -10.76 18.42 9.44
CA HIS A 169 -11.53 18.46 10.67
C HIS A 169 -10.89 17.58 11.77
N ALA A 170 -10.93 18.01 13.03
CA ALA A 170 -10.32 17.32 14.18
C ALA A 170 -10.81 15.87 14.40
N ARG A 171 -11.93 15.47 13.79
CA ARG A 171 -12.44 14.09 13.85
C ARG A 171 -11.61 13.09 13.05
N PHE A 172 -10.81 13.50 12.05
CA PHE A 172 -10.01 12.56 11.27
C PHE A 172 -8.77 12.12 12.05
N GLU A 173 -8.59 10.81 12.20
CA GLU A 173 -7.41 10.21 12.78
C GLU A 173 -6.66 9.40 11.72
N VAL A 174 -5.47 9.86 11.33
CA VAL A 174 -4.62 9.14 10.38
C VAL A 174 -3.93 7.98 11.09
N ILE A 175 -4.13 6.77 10.57
CA ILE A 175 -3.55 5.54 11.08
C ILE A 175 -2.72 4.90 9.97
N HIS A 176 -1.40 4.82 10.19
CA HIS A 176 -0.52 4.10 9.27
C HIS A 176 -0.65 2.59 9.47
N LEU A 177 -0.87 1.87 8.38
CA LEU A 177 -0.83 0.41 8.39
C LEU A 177 0.64 -0.03 8.36
N PRO A 178 1.16 -0.64 9.43
CA PRO A 178 2.56 -1.05 9.48
C PRO A 178 2.83 -2.24 8.56
N ALA A 179 4.08 -2.43 8.17
CA ALA A 179 4.54 -3.69 7.59
C ALA A 179 4.34 -4.84 8.60
N LEU A 180 4.05 -6.04 8.10
CA LEU A 180 3.97 -7.23 8.95
C LEU A 180 5.32 -7.51 9.60
N SER A 181 5.31 -7.79 10.89
CA SER A 181 6.48 -8.28 11.63
C SER A 181 6.82 -9.72 11.20
N ALA A 182 8.06 -10.15 11.45
CA ALA A 182 8.48 -11.52 11.17
C ALA A 182 7.60 -12.55 11.89
N ALA A 183 7.19 -12.29 13.14
CA ALA A 183 6.31 -13.19 13.89
C ALA A 183 4.90 -13.30 13.25
N GLU A 184 4.33 -12.19 12.77
CA GLU A 184 3.06 -12.21 12.04
C GLU A 184 3.19 -12.97 10.71
N VAL A 185 4.31 -12.79 10.00
CA VAL A 185 4.61 -13.54 8.77
C VAL A 185 4.73 -15.02 9.06
N THR A 186 5.52 -15.42 10.06
CA THR A 186 5.67 -16.84 10.49
C THR A 186 4.31 -17.48 10.81
N ALA A 187 3.41 -16.73 11.50
CA ALA A 187 2.08 -17.20 11.81
C ALA A 187 1.16 -17.35 10.57
N MET A 188 1.43 -16.60 9.50
CA MET A 188 0.67 -16.63 8.24
C MET A 188 1.15 -17.72 7.27
N LEU A 189 2.38 -18.26 7.46
CA LEU A 189 2.91 -19.27 6.54
C LEU A 189 2.05 -20.54 6.55
N PRO A 190 1.77 -21.10 5.36
CA PRO A 190 1.07 -22.37 5.27
C PRO A 190 1.86 -23.50 5.97
N PRO A 191 1.23 -24.63 6.29
CA PRO A 191 1.91 -25.81 6.79
C PRO A 191 2.98 -26.28 5.78
N MET A 192 4.20 -26.54 6.25
CA MET A 192 5.35 -26.91 5.42
C MET A 192 5.97 -28.24 5.90
N GLY A 193 5.20 -29.33 5.89
CA GLY A 193 5.68 -30.66 6.25
C GLY A 193 6.39 -30.71 7.61
N ASP A 194 7.52 -31.44 7.70
CA ASP A 194 8.31 -31.62 8.91
C ASP A 194 9.32 -30.48 9.20
N THR A 195 9.01 -29.26 8.79
CA THR A 195 9.85 -28.09 9.02
C THR A 195 9.98 -27.81 10.51
N SER A 196 11.19 -27.69 11.04
CA SER A 196 11.43 -27.35 12.43
C SER A 196 10.89 -25.97 12.79
N ALA A 197 10.68 -25.69 14.07
CA ALA A 197 10.24 -24.36 14.53
C ALA A 197 11.28 -23.27 14.19
N GLU A 198 12.56 -23.61 14.27
CA GLU A 198 13.68 -22.70 13.94
C GLU A 198 13.73 -22.37 12.45
N ASP A 199 13.58 -23.38 11.58
CA ASP A 199 13.51 -23.20 10.13
C ASP A 199 12.29 -22.36 9.72
N ARG A 200 11.15 -22.63 10.37
CA ARG A 200 9.93 -21.86 10.13
C ARG A 200 10.09 -20.38 10.52
N ASP A 201 10.76 -20.10 11.63
CA ASP A 201 11.04 -18.74 12.06
C ASP A 201 12.06 -18.05 11.13
N TYR A 202 13.10 -18.78 10.68
CA TYR A 202 14.01 -18.28 9.65
C TYR A 202 13.26 -17.94 8.35
N LEU A 203 12.41 -18.83 7.86
CA LEU A 203 11.57 -18.60 6.67
C LEU A 203 10.66 -17.36 6.85
N GLY A 204 10.06 -17.21 8.01
CA GLY A 204 9.24 -16.05 8.34
C GLY A 204 10.02 -14.74 8.25
N ARG A 205 11.24 -14.69 8.79
CA ARG A 205 12.14 -13.54 8.67
C ARG A 205 12.57 -13.28 7.23
N ALA A 206 12.94 -14.32 6.50
CA ALA A 206 13.37 -14.20 5.11
C ALA A 206 12.25 -13.70 4.21
N ILE A 207 11.06 -14.29 4.32
CA ILE A 207 9.87 -13.84 3.56
C ILE A 207 9.46 -12.42 3.94
N GLN A 208 9.50 -12.07 5.22
CA GLN A 208 9.23 -10.71 5.68
C GLN A 208 10.17 -9.69 5.03
N ALA A 209 11.48 -9.98 5.01
CA ALA A 209 12.49 -9.10 4.44
C ALA A 209 12.36 -8.97 2.91
N LEU A 210 12.13 -10.08 2.20
CA LEU A 210 11.96 -10.10 0.75
C LEU A 210 10.67 -9.45 0.29
N ALA A 211 9.59 -9.63 1.04
CA ALA A 211 8.25 -9.07 0.75
C ALA A 211 8.04 -7.66 1.32
N ASP A 212 9.05 -7.05 1.99
CA ASP A 212 8.94 -5.75 2.68
C ASP A 212 7.76 -5.72 3.69
N GLY A 213 7.43 -6.89 4.28
CA GLY A 213 6.31 -7.06 5.20
C GLY A 213 4.93 -6.75 4.61
N ARG A 214 4.77 -6.69 3.29
CA ARG A 214 3.49 -6.43 2.62
C ARG A 214 2.66 -7.70 2.54
N ALA A 215 1.50 -7.71 3.16
CA ALA A 215 0.66 -8.90 3.34
C ALA A 215 0.37 -9.67 2.04
N ALA A 216 0.12 -8.96 0.92
CA ALA A 216 -0.12 -9.60 -0.37
C ALA A 216 1.12 -10.32 -0.91
N TYR A 217 2.31 -9.71 -0.78
CA TYR A 217 3.57 -10.30 -1.21
C TYR A 217 3.99 -11.44 -0.29
N VAL A 218 3.81 -11.27 1.03
CA VAL A 218 4.05 -12.32 2.03
C VAL A 218 3.24 -13.57 1.70
N ARG A 219 1.96 -13.41 1.37
CA ARG A 219 1.09 -14.53 1.01
C ARG A 219 1.58 -15.21 -0.27
N ALA A 220 1.79 -14.45 -1.35
CA ALA A 220 2.24 -15.02 -2.62
C ALA A 220 3.58 -15.73 -2.50
N LEU A 221 4.53 -15.15 -1.76
CA LEU A 221 5.85 -15.74 -1.56
C LEU A 221 5.79 -16.95 -0.62
N GLY A 222 4.98 -16.89 0.44
CA GLY A 222 4.77 -18.02 1.35
C GLY A 222 4.13 -19.22 0.67
N ASP A 223 3.09 -18.99 -0.15
CA ASP A 223 2.42 -20.04 -0.93
C ASP A 223 3.38 -20.66 -1.95
N ALA A 224 4.15 -19.83 -2.69
CA ALA A 224 5.13 -20.33 -3.65
C ALA A 224 6.27 -21.12 -3.00
N THR A 225 6.80 -20.64 -1.86
CA THR A 225 7.83 -21.33 -1.09
C THR A 225 7.32 -22.68 -0.58
N SER A 226 6.09 -22.71 -0.05
CA SER A 226 5.46 -23.96 0.40
C SER A 226 5.25 -24.95 -0.74
N ALA A 227 4.81 -24.52 -1.90
CA ALA A 227 4.63 -25.37 -3.08
C ALA A 227 5.96 -25.98 -3.59
N MET A 228 7.08 -25.33 -3.31
CA MET A 228 8.43 -25.79 -3.67
C MET A 228 9.11 -26.62 -2.56
N SER A 229 8.51 -26.77 -1.37
CA SER A 229 9.13 -27.40 -0.19
C SER A 229 9.58 -28.86 -0.43
N GLY A 230 8.86 -29.61 -1.26
CA GLY A 230 9.29 -30.97 -1.69
C GLY A 230 10.58 -31.01 -2.52
N ARG A 231 11.13 -29.85 -2.92
CA ARG A 231 12.36 -29.69 -3.70
C ARG A 231 13.40 -28.79 -3.00
N GLY A 232 13.31 -28.66 -1.65
CA GLY A 232 14.18 -27.76 -0.90
C GLY A 232 13.74 -26.28 -1.03
N GLY A 233 12.44 -26.00 -0.88
CA GLY A 233 11.80 -24.70 -1.12
C GLY A 233 12.54 -23.52 -0.48
N ASP A 234 13.23 -22.75 -1.33
CA ASP A 234 13.97 -21.56 -0.96
C ASP A 234 13.17 -20.31 -1.35
N PRO A 235 12.98 -19.33 -0.43
CA PRO A 235 12.24 -18.09 -0.71
C PRO A 235 12.83 -17.28 -1.87
N ILE A 236 14.13 -17.36 -2.14
CA ILE A 236 14.78 -16.63 -3.25
C ILE A 236 14.35 -17.25 -4.58
N SER A 237 14.41 -18.59 -4.68
CA SER A 237 13.95 -19.33 -5.86
C SER A 237 12.45 -19.11 -6.11
N ALA A 238 11.63 -19.07 -5.04
CA ALA A 238 10.22 -18.77 -5.13
C ALA A 238 9.97 -17.33 -5.63
N LEU A 239 10.72 -16.34 -5.12
CA LEU A 239 10.62 -14.94 -5.57
C LEU A 239 11.05 -14.81 -7.04
N THR A 240 12.10 -15.54 -7.47
CA THR A 240 12.54 -15.60 -8.87
C THR A 240 11.43 -16.09 -9.77
N ALA A 241 10.79 -17.20 -9.43
CA ALA A 241 9.67 -17.75 -10.19
C ALA A 241 8.48 -16.78 -10.26
N LEU A 242 8.18 -16.08 -9.16
CA LEU A 242 7.09 -15.09 -9.09
C LEU A 242 7.35 -13.80 -9.89
N LEU A 243 8.63 -13.45 -10.13
CA LEU A 243 9.04 -12.27 -10.91
C LEU A 243 9.41 -12.59 -12.36
N THR A 244 9.50 -13.85 -12.73
CA THR A 244 9.72 -14.26 -14.13
C THR A 244 8.44 -14.01 -14.94
N GLY A 245 8.56 -13.50 -16.15
CA GLY A 245 7.55 -13.19 -17.18
C GLY A 245 6.06 -13.25 -16.78
N GLU A 246 5.48 -14.45 -16.69
CA GLU A 246 4.06 -14.66 -16.34
C GLU A 246 3.82 -14.86 -14.82
N GLY A 247 4.84 -14.69 -14.00
CA GLY A 247 4.72 -14.84 -12.56
C GLY A 247 3.73 -13.84 -11.93
N ALA A 248 3.06 -14.27 -10.86
CA ALA A 248 2.01 -13.47 -10.24
C ALA A 248 2.51 -12.09 -9.76
N LEU A 249 3.72 -12.01 -9.19
CA LEU A 249 4.28 -10.73 -8.75
C LEU A 249 4.69 -9.86 -9.93
N ALA A 250 5.23 -10.43 -11.01
CA ALA A 250 5.53 -9.69 -12.24
C ALA A 250 4.25 -9.05 -12.81
N SER A 251 3.18 -9.82 -12.92
CA SER A 251 1.87 -9.32 -13.38
C SER A 251 1.28 -8.25 -12.47
N TRP A 252 1.37 -8.40 -11.14
CA TRP A 252 0.89 -7.40 -10.19
C TRP A 252 1.69 -6.12 -10.22
N CYS A 253 3.02 -6.19 -10.30
CA CYS A 253 3.87 -5.02 -10.42
C CYS A 253 3.60 -4.28 -11.73
N CYS A 254 3.50 -5.00 -12.86
CA CYS A 254 3.15 -4.44 -14.17
C CYS A 254 1.83 -3.68 -14.12
N HIS A 255 0.74 -4.35 -13.69
CA HIS A 255 -0.58 -3.74 -13.62
C HIS A 255 -0.61 -2.50 -12.72
N ARG A 256 0.02 -2.57 -11.54
CA ARG A 256 0.07 -1.44 -10.61
C ARG A 256 0.91 -0.27 -11.13
N TYR A 257 2.02 -0.56 -11.78
CA TYR A 257 2.90 0.42 -12.38
C TYR A 257 2.17 1.17 -13.50
N GLU A 258 1.61 0.46 -14.48
CA GLU A 258 0.92 1.05 -15.61
C GLU A 258 -0.34 1.82 -15.19
N LEU A 259 -1.19 1.24 -14.34
CA LEU A 259 -2.40 1.90 -13.85
C LEU A 259 -2.10 3.25 -13.18
N ARG A 260 -1.01 3.33 -12.40
CA ARG A 260 -0.62 4.55 -11.70
C ARG A 260 -0.03 5.59 -12.63
N LEU A 261 0.81 5.16 -13.59
CA LEU A 261 1.35 6.06 -14.59
C LEU A 261 0.25 6.68 -15.47
N HIS A 262 -0.75 5.90 -15.84
CA HIS A 262 -1.92 6.41 -16.60
C HIS A 262 -2.78 7.39 -15.79
N LYS A 263 -2.83 7.26 -14.46
CA LYS A 263 -3.50 8.23 -13.58
C LYS A 263 -2.70 9.52 -13.36
N ALA A 264 -1.43 9.54 -13.72
CA ALA A 264 -0.55 10.71 -13.62
C ALA A 264 -0.37 11.39 -14.97
N ARG A 265 -0.01 12.69 -14.98
CA ARG A 265 0.28 13.44 -16.22
C ARG A 265 1.74 13.27 -16.61
N GLY A 266 2.02 13.19 -17.91
CA GLY A 266 3.40 13.20 -18.41
C GLY A 266 4.08 11.82 -18.45
N TYR A 267 3.36 10.79 -18.86
CA TYR A 267 3.76 9.38 -18.89
C TYR A 267 5.22 9.12 -19.25
N GLY A 268 5.71 9.67 -20.37
CA GLY A 268 7.10 9.42 -20.83
C GLY A 268 8.17 9.96 -19.87
N ALA A 269 7.97 11.18 -19.33
CA ALA A 269 8.91 11.75 -18.36
C ALA A 269 8.87 11.02 -17.01
N LEU A 270 7.68 10.60 -16.58
CA LEU A 270 7.50 9.82 -15.35
C LEU A 270 8.16 8.46 -15.45
N LYS A 271 8.00 7.78 -16.60
CA LYS A 271 8.65 6.50 -16.88
C LYS A 271 10.16 6.64 -16.83
N ALA A 272 10.74 7.65 -17.50
CA ALA A 272 12.18 7.90 -17.48
C ALA A 272 12.72 8.17 -16.06
N ILE A 273 11.98 8.91 -15.21
CA ILE A 273 12.37 9.10 -13.80
C ILE A 273 12.37 7.78 -13.03
N LEU A 274 11.38 6.94 -13.25
CA LEU A 274 11.30 5.63 -12.58
C LEU A 274 12.40 4.68 -13.06
N GLU A 275 12.81 4.73 -14.32
CA GLU A 275 13.96 3.99 -14.83
C GLU A 275 15.26 4.46 -14.16
N ILE A 276 15.48 5.79 -14.05
CA ILE A 276 16.62 6.38 -13.34
C ILE A 276 16.67 5.91 -11.88
N LEU A 277 15.53 5.98 -11.16
CA LEU A 277 15.44 5.51 -9.78
C LEU A 277 15.53 3.98 -9.66
N GLY A 278 15.12 3.26 -10.70
CA GLY A 278 15.29 1.81 -10.79
C GLY A 278 16.76 1.43 -10.73
N ASP A 279 17.60 2.11 -11.50
CA ASP A 279 19.02 1.85 -11.56
C ASP A 279 19.71 2.28 -10.25
N GLU A 280 19.43 3.48 -9.76
CA GLU A 280 20.07 4.02 -8.56
C GLU A 280 19.08 4.81 -7.69
N GLU A 281 18.98 4.46 -6.41
CA GLU A 281 18.23 5.19 -5.39
C GLU A 281 18.95 5.09 -4.02
N PRO A 282 18.75 6.05 -3.10
CA PRO A 282 17.93 7.25 -3.23
C PRO A 282 18.68 8.41 -3.92
N LEU A 283 17.99 9.18 -4.77
CA LEU A 283 18.54 10.33 -5.48
C LEU A 283 17.90 11.64 -5.05
N THR A 284 18.67 12.74 -5.14
CA THR A 284 18.14 14.10 -4.93
C THR A 284 17.44 14.62 -6.19
N LEU A 285 16.62 15.68 -6.04
CA LEU A 285 15.99 16.39 -7.18
C LEU A 285 17.02 16.80 -8.25
N THR A 286 18.18 17.31 -7.83
CA THR A 286 19.22 17.79 -8.77
C THR A 286 19.85 16.65 -9.54
N GLU A 287 20.16 15.52 -8.89
CA GLU A 287 20.70 14.32 -9.54
C GLU A 287 19.72 13.75 -10.56
N ILE A 288 18.42 13.67 -10.23
CA ILE A 288 17.38 13.21 -11.15
C ILE A 288 17.23 14.17 -12.33
N ALA A 289 17.15 15.49 -12.07
CA ALA A 289 17.01 16.50 -13.11
C ALA A 289 18.18 16.47 -14.11
N HIS A 290 19.42 16.29 -13.62
CA HIS A 290 20.60 16.16 -14.45
C HIS A 290 20.52 14.94 -15.36
N ARG A 291 20.16 13.76 -14.83
CA ARG A 291 20.05 12.50 -15.61
C ARG A 291 18.87 12.55 -16.59
N LEU A 292 17.79 13.28 -16.24
CA LEU A 292 16.62 13.46 -17.10
C LEU A 292 16.86 14.51 -18.19
N HIS A 293 17.98 15.25 -18.14
CA HIS A 293 18.29 16.40 -19.01
C HIS A 293 17.19 17.47 -18.97
N ARG A 294 16.67 17.78 -17.77
CA ARG A 294 15.62 18.78 -17.55
C ARG A 294 15.96 19.73 -16.41
N THR A 295 15.21 20.83 -16.32
CA THR A 295 15.38 21.77 -15.21
C THR A 295 14.85 21.18 -13.89
N PRO A 296 15.46 21.52 -12.74
CA PRO A 296 14.94 21.09 -11.43
C PRO A 296 13.48 21.50 -11.19
N GLY A 297 13.02 22.63 -11.69
CA GLY A 297 11.63 23.08 -11.56
C GLY A 297 10.64 22.12 -12.20
N SER A 298 10.83 21.80 -13.49
CA SER A 298 9.96 20.84 -14.19
C SER A 298 10.05 19.43 -13.62
N THR A 299 11.25 19.02 -13.19
CA THR A 299 11.46 17.70 -12.58
C THR A 299 10.72 17.58 -11.24
N LYS A 300 10.64 18.67 -10.45
CA LYS A 300 9.90 18.69 -9.19
C LYS A 300 8.40 18.40 -9.38
N ASP A 301 7.81 18.94 -10.45
CA ASP A 301 6.40 18.69 -10.75
C ASP A 301 6.16 17.20 -11.06
N TYR A 302 7.02 16.58 -11.87
CA TYR A 302 6.96 15.16 -12.17
C TYR A 302 7.12 14.29 -10.91
N LEU A 303 8.07 14.61 -10.04
CA LEU A 303 8.28 13.91 -8.77
C LEU A 303 7.06 14.05 -7.86
N SER A 304 6.44 15.24 -7.79
CA SER A 304 5.20 15.43 -7.03
C SER A 304 4.06 14.56 -7.58
N TRP A 305 3.94 14.41 -8.90
CA TRP A 305 2.93 13.53 -9.49
C TRP A 305 3.20 12.06 -9.20
N LEU A 306 4.46 11.62 -9.19
CA LEU A 306 4.85 10.25 -8.81
C LEU A 306 4.59 9.96 -7.32
N GLU A 307 4.82 10.95 -6.44
CA GLU A 307 4.42 10.84 -5.02
C GLU A 307 2.90 10.78 -4.87
N ASP A 308 2.15 11.56 -5.66
CA ASP A 308 0.69 11.59 -5.65
C ASP A 308 0.03 10.26 -6.00
N VAL A 309 0.71 9.45 -6.80
CA VAL A 309 0.26 8.11 -7.17
C VAL A 309 0.98 7.00 -6.39
N ASP A 310 1.73 7.34 -5.35
CA ASP A 310 2.42 6.41 -4.44
C ASP A 310 3.39 5.45 -5.16
N LEU A 311 4.06 5.93 -6.22
CA LEU A 311 5.13 5.19 -6.88
C LEU A 311 6.49 5.48 -6.25
N ILE A 312 6.70 6.71 -5.78
CA ILE A 312 7.91 7.12 -5.07
C ILE A 312 7.58 7.77 -3.73
N VAL A 313 8.57 7.85 -2.88
CA VAL A 313 8.53 8.58 -1.60
C VAL A 313 9.75 9.49 -1.50
N SER A 314 9.57 10.65 -0.85
CA SER A 314 10.66 11.54 -0.51
C SER A 314 11.00 11.44 0.98
N ARG A 315 12.26 11.17 1.28
CA ARG A 315 12.80 11.18 2.65
C ARG A 315 14.07 12.02 2.66
N GLN A 316 14.13 13.03 3.51
CA GLN A 316 15.29 13.93 3.63
C GLN A 316 15.73 14.53 2.27
N LYS A 317 14.78 14.94 1.45
CA LYS A 317 15.00 15.50 0.09
C LYS A 317 15.62 14.50 -0.91
N ARG A 318 15.59 13.20 -0.62
CA ARG A 318 15.98 12.12 -1.53
C ARG A 318 14.76 11.30 -1.89
N TYR A 319 14.68 10.90 -3.14
CA TYR A 319 13.56 10.15 -3.72
C TYR A 319 13.94 8.69 -3.94
N SER A 320 13.03 7.81 -3.60
CA SER A 320 13.16 6.36 -3.81
C SER A 320 11.80 5.76 -4.16
N PHE A 321 11.79 4.54 -4.65
CA PHE A 321 10.53 3.81 -4.82
C PHE A 321 9.79 3.63 -3.50
N ALA A 322 8.46 3.76 -3.55
CA ALA A 322 7.59 3.44 -2.41
C ALA A 322 7.48 1.94 -2.14
N ASP A 323 7.80 1.13 -3.14
CA ASP A 323 7.69 -0.32 -3.13
C ASP A 323 8.96 -0.94 -3.73
N PRO A 324 9.79 -1.63 -2.92
CA PRO A 324 11.05 -2.21 -3.39
C PRO A 324 10.88 -3.30 -4.45
N LEU A 325 9.78 -4.08 -4.39
CA LEU A 325 9.51 -5.09 -5.42
C LEU A 325 9.07 -4.46 -6.74
N THR A 326 8.36 -3.34 -6.69
CA THR A 326 8.08 -2.55 -7.90
C THR A 326 9.37 -2.00 -8.50
N ARG A 327 10.34 -1.53 -7.67
CA ARG A 327 11.67 -1.14 -8.16
C ARG A 327 12.38 -2.29 -8.85
N LEU A 328 12.46 -3.45 -8.21
CA LEU A 328 13.09 -4.65 -8.77
C LEU A 328 12.43 -5.03 -10.10
N TRP A 329 11.10 -4.96 -10.17
CA TRP A 329 10.35 -5.23 -11.40
C TRP A 329 10.69 -4.22 -12.51
N VAL A 330 10.81 -2.91 -12.21
CA VAL A 330 11.20 -1.87 -13.18
C VAL A 330 12.59 -2.16 -13.75
N ARG A 331 13.57 -2.51 -12.90
CA ARG A 331 14.91 -2.90 -13.33
C ARG A 331 14.92 -4.08 -14.29
N LEU A 332 14.04 -5.05 -14.06
CA LEU A 332 13.93 -6.26 -14.86
C LEU A 332 13.16 -6.03 -16.16
N HIS A 333 12.01 -5.40 -16.10
CA HIS A 333 11.01 -5.44 -17.18
C HIS A 333 10.81 -4.11 -17.93
N CYS A 334 11.31 -2.98 -17.41
CA CYS A 334 11.26 -1.70 -18.12
C CYS A 334 12.50 -1.51 -19.04
N ARG A 335 12.95 -2.57 -19.70
CA ARG A 335 14.06 -2.59 -20.65
C ARG A 335 13.57 -2.95 -22.04
N PRO A 336 14.31 -2.56 -23.12
CA PRO A 336 13.93 -2.88 -24.50
C PRO A 336 13.85 -4.40 -24.78
N VAL A 337 14.66 -5.20 -24.08
CA VAL A 337 14.72 -6.65 -24.22
C VAL A 337 14.20 -7.29 -22.94
N PRO A 338 13.22 -8.21 -23.02
CA PRO A 338 12.76 -8.97 -21.86
C PRO A 338 13.93 -9.71 -21.19
N PRO A 339 13.96 -9.78 -19.84
CA PRO A 339 15.04 -10.45 -19.12
C PRO A 339 14.98 -11.97 -19.33
N SER A 340 16.14 -12.61 -19.45
CA SER A 340 16.25 -14.07 -19.36
C SER A 340 16.00 -14.55 -17.93
N VAL A 341 15.69 -15.83 -17.75
CA VAL A 341 15.47 -16.43 -16.42
C VAL A 341 16.72 -16.25 -15.54
N ASP A 342 17.92 -16.37 -16.12
CA ASP A 342 19.20 -16.20 -15.40
C ASP A 342 19.42 -14.75 -14.97
N GLU A 343 18.98 -13.76 -15.75
CA GLU A 343 19.02 -12.35 -15.36
C GLU A 343 18.06 -12.04 -14.23
N VAL A 344 16.85 -12.60 -14.27
CA VAL A 344 15.90 -12.48 -13.15
C VAL A 344 16.51 -13.10 -11.89
N ALA A 345 17.07 -14.30 -11.97
CA ALA A 345 17.69 -14.97 -10.84
C ALA A 345 18.84 -14.15 -10.22
N ARG A 346 19.71 -13.57 -11.04
CA ARG A 346 20.83 -12.72 -10.57
C ARG A 346 20.35 -11.45 -9.88
N GLU A 347 19.36 -10.74 -10.45
CA GLU A 347 18.81 -9.52 -9.85
C GLU A 347 18.06 -9.82 -8.55
N VAL A 348 17.31 -10.92 -8.49
CA VAL A 348 16.63 -11.37 -7.27
C VAL A 348 17.63 -11.76 -6.20
N GLN A 349 18.72 -12.47 -6.57
CA GLN A 349 19.80 -12.81 -5.65
C GLN A 349 20.46 -11.54 -5.09
N ALA A 350 20.80 -10.57 -5.93
CA ALA A 350 21.35 -9.29 -5.49
C ALA A 350 20.41 -8.53 -4.54
N TYR A 351 19.12 -8.50 -4.86
CA TYR A 351 18.09 -7.94 -3.99
C TYR A 351 18.02 -8.65 -2.63
N ALA A 352 18.05 -9.99 -2.64
CA ALA A 352 18.00 -10.80 -1.44
C ALA A 352 19.22 -10.57 -0.53
N MET A 353 20.41 -10.51 -1.09
CA MET A 353 21.66 -10.30 -0.33
C MET A 353 21.66 -8.98 0.47
N THR A 354 20.95 -7.96 0.00
CA THR A 354 20.85 -6.67 0.70
C THR A 354 19.80 -6.65 1.80
N ARG A 355 18.89 -7.65 1.84
CA ARG A 355 17.71 -7.65 2.71
C ARG A 355 17.63 -8.79 3.69
N LEU A 356 18.18 -9.95 3.32
CA LEU A 356 18.11 -11.10 4.20
C LEU A 356 18.91 -10.85 5.49
N PRO A 357 18.44 -11.40 6.62
CA PRO A 357 19.19 -11.37 7.86
C PRO A 357 20.55 -12.03 7.62
N GLN A 358 21.61 -11.28 7.82
CA GLN A 358 22.95 -11.88 7.81
C GLN A 358 23.04 -12.78 9.03
N THR A 359 23.34 -14.06 8.81
CA THR A 359 23.73 -14.94 9.91
C THR A 359 24.94 -14.30 10.57
N PRO A 360 24.97 -14.10 11.91
CA PRO A 360 26.16 -13.61 12.57
C PRO A 360 27.33 -14.49 12.13
N ALA A 361 28.37 -13.90 11.56
CA ALA A 361 29.58 -14.65 11.25
C ALA A 361 30.01 -15.34 12.54
N ASP A 362 30.19 -16.69 12.46
CA ASP A 362 30.62 -17.49 13.60
C ASP A 362 31.87 -16.81 14.18
N PRO A 363 31.87 -16.33 15.44
CA PRO A 363 33.04 -15.63 16.00
C PRO A 363 34.32 -16.49 15.93
N ALA A 364 34.21 -17.82 15.79
CA ALA A 364 35.30 -18.73 15.57
C ALA A 364 35.97 -18.57 14.18
N LEU A 365 35.20 -18.21 13.12
CA LEU A 365 35.71 -17.94 11.78
C LEU A 365 36.33 -16.54 11.65
N ALA A 366 35.86 -15.56 12.44
CA ALA A 366 36.44 -14.21 12.47
C ALA A 366 37.82 -14.19 13.16
N MET A 367 38.07 -15.11 14.09
CA MET A 367 39.40 -15.26 14.76
C MET A 367 40.41 -16.01 13.91
N ALA A 368 39.99 -16.88 12.97
CA ALA A 368 40.91 -17.63 12.10
C ALA A 368 41.53 -16.76 10.99
N GLY A 369 40.92 -15.64 10.63
CA GLY A 369 41.40 -14.68 9.63
C GLY A 369 42.34 -13.58 10.18
N ALA A 370 42.48 -13.44 11.49
CA ALA A 370 43.29 -12.39 12.14
C ALA A 370 44.68 -12.78 12.50
N GLY A 371 45.16 -13.95 12.09
CA GLY A 371 46.49 -14.44 12.39
C GLY A 371 47.35 -14.58 11.14
N VAL A 372 47.86 -13.51 10.61
CA VAL A 372 49.18 -13.30 10.01
C VAL A 372 49.20 -11.90 9.39
N GLY A 373 49.65 -10.94 10.10
CA GLY A 373 49.87 -9.58 9.61
C GLY A 373 50.88 -8.87 10.49
N ASP A 374 52.11 -8.88 10.04
CA ASP A 374 53.33 -8.28 10.54
C ASP A 374 53.11 -6.96 11.36
N ARG A 375 53.60 -6.98 12.58
CA ARG A 375 53.78 -5.73 13.38
C ARG A 375 54.90 -4.92 12.71
N LYS A 376 54.56 -3.86 12.01
CA LYS A 376 55.44 -2.74 11.73
C LYS A 376 55.25 -1.71 12.81
N ASP A 377 56.28 -1.59 13.67
CA ASP A 377 56.49 -0.47 14.60
C ASP A 377 56.49 0.86 13.82
N TRP A 378 55.56 1.74 14.11
CA TRP A 378 55.66 3.14 13.72
C TRP A 378 56.13 3.94 14.93
N GLY A 379 57.42 4.31 14.87
CA GLY A 379 58.01 5.22 15.85
C GLY A 379 57.29 6.59 15.82
N ILE A 380 57.01 7.10 17.01
CA ILE A 380 56.51 8.46 17.26
C ILE A 380 57.65 9.41 16.91
N ILE A 381 57.45 10.33 15.99
CA ILE A 381 58.32 11.48 15.75
C ILE A 381 57.68 12.65 16.53
N GLU A 382 58.31 13.03 17.63
CA GLU A 382 58.06 14.36 18.27
C GLU A 382 58.69 15.42 17.36
N ILE A 383 57.96 16.49 17.09
CA ILE A 383 58.48 17.71 16.47
C ILE A 383 58.28 18.83 17.49
N ASP A 384 59.43 19.46 17.87
CA ASP A 384 59.52 20.69 18.65
C ASP A 384 58.82 21.87 17.96
#